data_61208a11044b507e3e501c794f68492a
#
_entry.id   61208a11044b507e3e501c794f68492a
#
_cell.length_a   1.000
_cell.length_b   1.000
_cell.length_c   1.000
_cell.angle_alpha   90.00
_cell.angle_beta   90.00
_cell.angle_gamma   90.00
#
_symmetry.space_group_name_H-M   'P 1'
#
loop_
_entity.id
_entity.type
_entity.pdbx_description
1 polymer ?
#
loop_
_entity_poly.entity_id
_entity_poly.type
_entity_poly.pdbx_seq_one_letter_code
_entity_poly.pdbx_strand_id
1 'polypeptide(L)'
;AVMIIPLLEGADGVLQVVLERQFRYPVGRTMVEFPAGKLDPGESIWACAQRELREETGYRATHWARAGVMHPVIAYSTEFIDVWFAKGLQAGARALDAGEFLEVFELPAPELLRACLDGSVTDAKTLVGAMWLQNYLQGQLALHWQVHAIEDAGA
;
A
#
# COMPACT_ATOMS: atom_id res chain seq x y z
N ALA A 1 -10.25 -3.11 -6.83
CA ALA A 1 -9.14 -3.33 -5.92
C ALA A 1 -8.70 -2.01 -5.28
N VAL A 2 -7.93 -2.11 -4.19
CA VAL A 2 -7.25 -1.00 -3.53
C VAL A 2 -5.75 -1.25 -3.47
N MET A 3 -4.97 -0.19 -3.36
CA MET A 3 -3.55 -0.23 -3.01
C MET A 3 -3.28 0.84 -1.96
N ILE A 4 -2.47 0.52 -0.97
CA ILE A 4 -2.14 1.43 0.12
C ILE A 4 -0.66 1.78 0.07
N ILE A 5 -0.33 3.07 0.26
CA ILE A 5 1.03 3.59 0.44
C ILE A 5 1.17 3.95 1.93
N PRO A 6 1.60 3.00 2.77
CA PRO A 6 1.71 3.24 4.20
C PRO A 6 3.02 3.97 4.50
N LEU A 7 2.90 5.09 5.20
CA LEU A 7 4.01 5.97 5.57
C LEU A 7 4.36 5.79 7.05
N LEU A 8 5.63 5.55 7.33
CA LEU A 8 6.17 5.42 8.68
C LEU A 8 7.31 6.41 8.88
N GLU A 9 7.34 7.09 10.02
CA GLU A 9 8.46 7.97 10.37
C GLU A 9 9.63 7.12 10.88
N GLY A 10 10.75 7.16 10.18
CA GLY A 10 11.97 6.50 10.62
C GLY A 10 12.61 7.21 11.81
N ALA A 11 13.37 6.48 12.61
CA ALA A 11 14.04 7.01 13.81
C ALA A 11 15.07 8.12 13.50
N ASP A 12 15.57 8.16 12.26
CA ASP A 12 16.50 9.16 11.74
C ASP A 12 15.79 10.33 11.04
N GLY A 13 14.45 10.39 11.09
CA GLY A 13 13.62 11.38 10.40
C GLY A 13 13.45 11.13 8.90
N VAL A 14 13.97 10.04 8.36
CA VAL A 14 13.73 9.64 6.97
C VAL A 14 12.40 8.90 6.90
N LEU A 15 11.52 9.37 6.01
CA LEU A 15 10.23 8.71 5.76
C LEU A 15 10.45 7.32 5.16
N GLN A 16 9.83 6.34 5.76
CA GLN A 16 9.81 4.95 5.30
C GLN A 16 8.44 4.59 4.74
N VAL A 17 8.40 3.56 3.93
CA VAL A 17 7.18 2.93 3.43
C VAL A 17 7.14 1.49 3.87
N VAL A 18 5.94 0.98 4.11
CA VAL A 18 5.73 -0.45 4.37
C VAL A 18 5.42 -1.13 3.05
N LEU A 19 6.17 -2.17 2.77
CA LEU A 19 6.10 -2.97 1.55
C LEU A 19 6.00 -4.45 1.90
N GLU A 20 5.71 -5.25 0.89
CA GLU A 20 5.66 -6.69 0.99
C GLU A 20 6.42 -7.37 -0.15
N ARG A 21 6.92 -8.57 0.15
CA ARG A 21 7.42 -9.50 -0.85
C ARG A 21 6.46 -10.67 -0.96
N GLN A 22 5.91 -10.86 -2.16
CA GLN A 22 4.99 -11.95 -2.44
C GLN A 22 5.43 -12.71 -3.68
N PHE A 23 5.43 -14.04 -3.61
CA PHE A 23 5.66 -14.86 -4.79
C PHE A 23 4.45 -14.79 -5.72
N ARG A 24 4.68 -14.34 -6.94
CA ARG A 24 3.64 -14.24 -7.97
C ARG A 24 3.80 -15.36 -9.00
N TYR A 25 2.98 -16.38 -8.88
CA TYR A 25 3.05 -17.58 -9.71
C TYR A 25 3.10 -17.30 -11.22
N PRO A 26 2.28 -16.39 -11.81
CA PRO A 26 2.32 -16.12 -13.25
C PRO A 26 3.66 -15.58 -13.75
N VAL A 27 4.40 -14.85 -12.91
CA VAL A 27 5.74 -14.32 -13.23
C VAL A 27 6.88 -15.21 -12.71
N GLY A 28 6.57 -16.22 -11.91
CA GLY A 28 7.52 -17.22 -11.42
C GLY A 28 8.58 -16.67 -10.47
N ARG A 29 8.32 -15.53 -9.81
CA ARG A 29 9.29 -14.92 -8.89
C ARG A 29 8.61 -14.09 -7.79
N THR A 30 9.38 -13.80 -6.75
CA THR A 30 8.97 -12.89 -5.69
C THR A 30 9.01 -11.44 -6.19
N MET A 31 7.92 -10.71 -5.98
CA MET A 31 7.76 -9.30 -6.33
C MET A 31 7.77 -8.45 -5.07
N VAL A 32 8.24 -7.22 -5.20
CA VAL A 32 8.12 -6.18 -4.17
C VAL A 32 6.91 -5.32 -4.52
N GLU A 33 6.00 -5.18 -3.57
CA GLU A 33 4.70 -4.55 -3.81
C GLU A 33 4.29 -3.67 -2.62
N PHE A 34 3.47 -2.66 -2.89
CA PHE A 34 2.66 -2.05 -1.84
C PHE A 34 1.51 -2.98 -1.47
N PRO A 35 1.05 -2.97 -0.20
CA PRO A 35 -0.14 -3.71 0.22
C PRO A 35 -1.34 -3.39 -0.67
N ALA A 36 -2.03 -4.41 -1.14
CA ALA A 36 -3.11 -4.26 -2.10
C ALA A 36 -4.02 -5.48 -2.16
N GLY A 37 -5.33 -5.25 -2.22
CA GLY A 37 -6.26 -6.36 -2.36
C GLY A 37 -7.57 -6.02 -3.04
N LYS A 38 -8.41 -7.02 -3.18
CA LYS A 38 -9.70 -6.93 -3.86
C LYS A 38 -10.82 -6.60 -2.87
N LEU A 39 -11.83 -5.88 -3.36
CA LEU A 39 -13.05 -5.65 -2.58
C LEU A 39 -13.82 -6.95 -2.41
N ASP A 40 -14.28 -7.20 -1.21
CA ASP A 40 -15.26 -8.22 -0.93
C ASP A 40 -16.65 -7.84 -1.47
N PRO A 41 -17.55 -8.81 -1.70
CA PRO A 41 -18.90 -8.51 -2.13
C PRO A 41 -19.63 -7.56 -1.17
N GLY A 42 -20.00 -6.37 -1.67
CA GLY A 42 -20.69 -5.35 -0.89
C GLY A 42 -19.79 -4.46 -0.03
N GLU A 43 -18.48 -4.68 -0.06
CA GLU A 43 -17.52 -3.87 0.66
C GLU A 43 -17.31 -2.50 0.00
N SER A 44 -17.17 -1.45 0.80
CA SER A 44 -16.76 -0.15 0.29
C SER A 44 -15.24 -0.10 0.04
N ILE A 45 -14.82 0.75 -0.90
CA ILE A 45 -13.39 0.99 -1.19
C ILE A 45 -12.63 1.37 0.09
N TRP A 46 -13.23 2.21 0.92
CA TRP A 46 -12.67 2.64 2.19
C TRP A 46 -12.47 1.48 3.18
N ALA A 47 -13.49 0.65 3.37
CA ALA A 47 -13.40 -0.51 4.26
C ALA A 47 -12.35 -1.50 3.77
N CYS A 48 -12.29 -1.75 2.47
CA CYS A 48 -11.28 -2.59 1.84
C CYS A 48 -9.86 -2.08 2.12
N ALA A 49 -9.60 -0.78 1.95
CA ALA A 49 -8.27 -0.22 2.20
C ALA A 49 -7.81 -0.43 3.66
N GLN A 50 -8.72 -0.25 4.62
CA GLN A 50 -8.43 -0.49 6.03
C GLN A 50 -8.20 -1.98 6.35
N ARG A 51 -9.03 -2.86 5.78
CA ARG A 51 -8.95 -4.31 5.96
C ARG A 51 -7.64 -4.84 5.40
N GLU A 52 -7.31 -4.54 4.15
CA GLU A 52 -6.10 -5.02 3.48
C GLU A 52 -4.82 -4.56 4.20
N LEU A 53 -4.73 -3.28 4.58
CA LEU A 53 -3.59 -2.82 5.36
C LEU A 53 -3.40 -3.63 6.64
N ARG A 54 -4.48 -3.90 7.37
CA ARG A 54 -4.42 -4.67 8.62
C ARG A 54 -4.08 -6.15 8.37
N GLU A 55 -4.73 -6.78 7.42
CA GLU A 55 -4.61 -8.23 7.16
C GLU A 55 -3.23 -8.58 6.65
N GLU A 56 -2.72 -7.86 5.66
CA GLU A 56 -1.42 -8.12 5.06
C GLU A 56 -0.26 -7.66 5.94
N THR A 57 -0.34 -6.46 6.52
CA THR A 57 0.81 -5.86 7.22
C THR A 57 0.72 -5.90 8.74
N GLY A 58 -0.47 -6.07 9.31
CA GLY A 58 -0.73 -5.90 10.73
C GLY A 58 -0.86 -4.46 11.18
N TYR A 59 -0.61 -3.48 10.31
CA TYR A 59 -0.74 -2.07 10.65
C TYR A 59 -2.19 -1.58 10.54
N ARG A 60 -2.54 -0.66 11.45
CA ARG A 60 -3.71 0.21 11.34
C ARG A 60 -3.23 1.65 11.24
N ALA A 61 -3.97 2.51 10.59
CA ALA A 61 -3.57 3.91 10.40
C ALA A 61 -4.63 4.87 10.94
N THR A 62 -4.18 5.98 11.53
CA THR A 62 -5.06 7.04 12.01
C THR A 62 -5.37 8.10 10.98
N HIS A 63 -4.56 8.24 9.93
CA HIS A 63 -4.71 9.26 8.90
C HIS A 63 -4.69 8.61 7.53
N TRP A 64 -5.65 8.99 6.70
CA TRP A 64 -5.84 8.44 5.37
C TRP A 64 -6.09 9.55 4.35
N ALA A 65 -5.55 9.39 3.17
CA ALA A 65 -5.83 10.29 2.06
C ALA A 65 -5.89 9.52 0.75
N ARG A 66 -6.94 9.75 -0.02
CA ARG A 66 -7.08 9.15 -1.35
C ARG A 66 -6.20 9.91 -2.34
N ALA A 67 -5.32 9.20 -3.05
CA ALA A 67 -4.49 9.76 -4.10
C ALA A 67 -5.21 9.81 -5.45
N GLY A 68 -5.90 8.73 -5.80
CA GLY A 68 -6.59 8.64 -7.08
C GLY A 68 -6.92 7.20 -7.46
N VAL A 69 -7.12 6.97 -8.74
CA VAL A 69 -7.42 5.66 -9.32
C VAL A 69 -6.53 5.38 -10.50
N MET A 70 -6.14 4.13 -10.68
CA MET A 70 -5.43 3.66 -11.86
C MET A 70 -6.16 2.48 -12.51
N HIS A 71 -6.01 2.34 -13.81
CA HIS A 71 -6.54 1.22 -14.59
C HIS A 71 -5.37 0.44 -15.18
N PRO A 72 -5.03 -0.74 -14.63
CA PRO A 72 -3.78 -1.43 -14.99
C PRO A 72 -3.80 -2.05 -16.38
N VAL A 73 -4.98 -2.45 -16.89
CA VAL A 73 -5.09 -3.29 -18.11
C VAL A 73 -6.28 -2.90 -18.98
N ILE A 74 -6.39 -1.64 -19.36
CA ILE A 74 -7.55 -1.04 -20.08
C ILE A 74 -7.88 -1.69 -21.42
N ALA A 75 -6.95 -2.46 -22.00
CA ALA A 75 -7.16 -3.10 -23.30
C ALA A 75 -8.13 -4.29 -23.22
N TYR A 76 -8.27 -4.93 -22.06
CA TYR A 76 -9.08 -6.16 -21.91
C TYR A 76 -9.67 -6.39 -20.52
N SER A 77 -9.55 -5.45 -19.61
CA SER A 77 -10.14 -5.54 -18.27
C SER A 77 -10.75 -4.21 -17.86
N THR A 78 -11.82 -4.28 -17.10
CA THR A 78 -12.44 -3.14 -16.41
C THR A 78 -11.87 -2.93 -15.02
N GLU A 79 -10.78 -3.62 -14.68
CA GLU A 79 -10.14 -3.52 -13.38
C GLU A 79 -9.68 -2.08 -13.12
N PHE A 80 -9.97 -1.63 -11.92
CA PHE A 80 -9.40 -0.40 -11.38
C PHE A 80 -8.77 -0.67 -10.01
N ILE A 81 -7.77 0.13 -9.65
CA ILE A 81 -7.14 0.12 -8.34
C ILE A 81 -7.24 1.52 -7.75
N ASP A 82 -7.94 1.63 -6.64
CA ASP A 82 -8.06 2.89 -5.88
C ASP A 82 -6.86 3.02 -4.93
N VAL A 83 -6.16 4.14 -4.98
CA VAL A 83 -4.88 4.32 -4.29
C VAL A 83 -5.02 5.26 -3.11
N TRP A 84 -4.55 4.80 -1.96
CA TRP A 84 -4.63 5.48 -0.69
C TRP A 84 -3.27 5.66 -0.04
N PHE A 85 -3.04 6.81 0.55
CA PHE A 85 -1.96 7.03 1.51
C PHE A 85 -2.49 6.79 2.92
N ALA A 86 -1.64 6.18 3.77
CA ALA A 86 -1.94 5.95 5.18
C ALA A 86 -0.75 6.36 6.04
N LYS A 87 -0.99 7.04 7.17
CA LYS A 87 0.05 7.40 8.16
C LYS A 87 -0.50 7.36 9.58
N GLY A 88 0.38 7.56 10.57
CA GLY A 88 0.05 7.35 11.97
C GLY A 88 -0.20 5.86 12.21
N LEU A 89 0.75 5.05 11.72
CA LEU A 89 0.65 3.59 11.77
C LEU A 89 0.81 3.07 13.19
N GLN A 90 -0.03 2.13 13.56
CA GLN A 90 0.05 1.37 14.81
C GLN A 90 0.14 -0.12 14.49
N ALA A 91 1.18 -0.77 15.00
CA ALA A 91 1.41 -2.18 14.79
C ALA A 91 0.38 -3.04 15.54
N GLY A 92 -0.05 -4.13 14.91
CA GLY A 92 -0.95 -5.12 15.47
C GLY A 92 -0.71 -6.49 14.85
N ALA A 93 -1.62 -7.42 15.08
CA ALA A 93 -1.54 -8.76 14.51
C ALA A 93 -1.97 -8.75 13.03
N ARG A 94 -1.24 -9.50 12.21
CA ARG A 94 -1.65 -9.82 10.83
C ARG A 94 -2.69 -10.92 10.81
N ALA A 95 -3.51 -10.95 9.74
CA ALA A 95 -4.52 -11.97 9.54
C ALA A 95 -4.62 -12.29 8.04
N LEU A 96 -3.57 -12.92 7.51
CA LEU A 96 -3.48 -13.30 6.10
C LEU A 96 -4.57 -14.32 5.72
N ASP A 97 -5.01 -14.24 4.50
CA ASP A 97 -5.93 -15.21 3.92
C ASP A 97 -5.30 -16.61 3.83
N ALA A 98 -6.14 -17.64 3.83
CA ALA A 98 -5.68 -19.01 3.73
C ALA A 98 -4.91 -19.27 2.43
N GLY A 99 -3.64 -19.63 2.54
CA GLY A 99 -2.75 -19.86 1.40
C GLY A 99 -2.00 -18.62 0.92
N GLU A 100 -2.15 -17.51 1.58
CA GLU A 100 -1.39 -16.29 1.31
C GLU A 100 -0.08 -16.29 2.10
N PHE A 101 1.04 -16.06 1.40
CA PHE A 101 2.38 -16.03 1.97
C PHE A 101 3.08 -14.77 1.50
N LEU A 102 3.31 -13.85 2.40
CA LEU A 102 4.04 -12.62 2.12
C LEU A 102 4.95 -12.22 3.29
N GLU A 103 6.03 -11.55 2.98
CA GLU A 103 6.96 -10.95 3.93
C GLU A 103 6.76 -9.43 3.94
N VAL A 104 6.44 -8.88 5.10
CA VAL A 104 6.31 -7.41 5.27
C VAL A 104 7.65 -6.84 5.73
N PHE A 105 8.04 -5.73 5.14
CA PHE A 105 9.26 -5.02 5.51
C PHE A 105 9.11 -3.51 5.31
N GLU A 106 9.96 -2.77 5.97
CA GLU A 106 10.05 -1.33 5.87
C GLU A 106 11.24 -0.94 5.01
N LEU A 107 11.09 0.12 4.19
CA LEU A 107 12.15 0.60 3.33
C LEU A 107 12.11 2.14 3.31
N PRO A 108 13.27 2.82 3.43
CA PRO A 108 13.33 4.26 3.20
C PRO A 108 12.73 4.65 1.85
N ALA A 109 11.82 5.63 1.84
CA ALA A 109 11.14 6.05 0.61
C ALA A 109 12.13 6.38 -0.54
N PRO A 110 13.28 7.06 -0.31
CA PRO A 110 14.27 7.27 -1.37
C PRO A 110 14.87 5.98 -1.93
N GLU A 111 14.96 4.91 -1.13
CA GLU A 111 15.46 3.61 -1.60
C GLU A 111 14.45 2.91 -2.48
N LEU A 112 13.16 2.96 -2.14
CA LEU A 112 12.10 2.47 -3.03
C LEU A 112 12.13 3.20 -4.37
N LEU A 113 12.22 4.53 -4.36
CA LEU A 113 12.28 5.31 -5.60
C LEU A 113 13.49 4.92 -6.46
N ARG A 114 14.65 4.67 -5.85
CA ARG A 114 15.83 4.15 -6.57
C ARG A 114 15.58 2.76 -7.15
N ALA A 115 15.01 1.86 -6.39
CA ALA A 115 14.70 0.49 -6.83
C ALA A 115 13.69 0.45 -7.99
N CYS A 116 12.78 1.43 -8.04
CA CYS A 116 11.89 1.62 -9.20
C CYS A 116 12.66 2.10 -10.45
N LEU A 117 13.63 3.00 -10.29
CA LEU A 117 14.42 3.54 -11.41
C LEU A 117 15.45 2.56 -11.96
N ASP A 118 16.07 1.73 -11.13
CA ASP A 118 17.07 0.75 -11.55
C ASP A 118 16.47 -0.57 -12.04
N GLY A 119 15.14 -0.74 -11.95
CA GLY A 119 14.42 -1.92 -12.40
C GLY A 119 14.39 -3.08 -11.41
N SER A 120 14.81 -2.88 -10.17
CA SER A 120 14.71 -3.89 -9.10
C SER A 120 13.24 -4.09 -8.67
N VAL A 121 12.44 -3.04 -8.72
CA VAL A 121 10.98 -3.09 -8.54
C VAL A 121 10.32 -2.91 -9.91
N THR A 122 9.48 -3.88 -10.29
CA THR A 122 8.87 -3.95 -11.62
C THR A 122 7.36 -4.13 -11.61
N ASP A 123 6.73 -4.23 -10.44
CA ASP A 123 5.26 -4.29 -10.34
C ASP A 123 4.64 -2.95 -10.74
N ALA A 124 3.72 -2.99 -11.72
CA ALA A 124 3.15 -1.79 -12.31
C ALA A 124 2.42 -0.89 -11.30
N LYS A 125 1.64 -1.48 -10.39
CA LYS A 125 0.92 -0.69 -9.38
C LYS A 125 1.88 -0.03 -8.39
N THR A 126 2.96 -0.71 -8.03
CA THR A 126 4.02 -0.18 -7.14
C THR A 126 4.79 0.95 -7.81
N LEU A 127 5.11 0.82 -9.11
CA LEU A 127 5.74 1.91 -9.89
C LEU A 127 4.86 3.16 -9.95
N VAL A 128 3.55 3.00 -10.16
CA VAL A 128 2.60 4.12 -10.12
C VAL A 128 2.49 4.70 -8.70
N GLY A 129 2.43 3.86 -7.67
CA GLY A 129 2.45 4.29 -6.26
C GLY A 129 3.72 5.09 -5.92
N ALA A 130 4.88 4.65 -6.41
CA ALA A 130 6.15 5.34 -6.24
C ALA A 130 6.15 6.72 -6.92
N MET A 131 5.51 6.86 -8.08
CA MET A 131 5.31 8.17 -8.73
C MET A 131 4.50 9.12 -7.85
N TRP A 132 3.38 8.67 -7.28
CA TRP A 132 2.59 9.47 -6.35
C TRP A 132 3.36 9.81 -5.08
N LEU A 133 4.10 8.84 -4.52
CA LEU A 133 4.96 9.05 -3.35
C LEU A 133 6.02 10.11 -3.63
N GLN A 134 6.70 10.05 -4.77
CA GLN A 134 7.70 11.05 -5.17
C GLN A 134 7.10 12.46 -5.24
N ASN A 135 5.94 12.61 -5.88
CA ASN A 135 5.24 13.89 -5.96
C ASN A 135 4.78 14.40 -4.58
N TYR A 136 4.37 13.50 -3.70
CA TYR A 136 4.04 13.84 -2.32
C TYR A 136 5.27 14.37 -1.56
N LEU A 137 6.41 13.67 -1.65
CA LEU A 137 7.67 14.08 -1.00
C LEU A 137 8.19 15.43 -1.52
N GLN A 138 7.94 15.73 -2.80
CA GLN A 138 8.32 16.99 -3.44
C GLN A 138 7.31 18.13 -3.19
N GLY A 139 6.23 17.89 -2.44
CA GLY A 139 5.18 18.88 -2.19
C GLY A 139 4.33 19.22 -3.43
N GLN A 140 4.40 18.40 -4.47
CA GLN A 140 3.63 18.58 -5.72
C GLN A 140 2.26 17.90 -5.70
N LEU A 141 2.05 16.99 -4.75
CA LEU A 141 0.78 16.31 -4.52
C LEU A 141 0.17 16.78 -3.21
N ALA A 142 -0.90 17.57 -3.28
CA ALA A 142 -1.69 17.96 -2.12
C ALA A 142 -2.69 16.85 -1.77
N LEU A 143 -2.52 16.22 -0.62
CA LEU A 143 -3.41 15.18 -0.12
C LEU A 143 -4.39 15.75 0.91
N HIS A 144 -5.66 15.39 0.79
CA HIS A 144 -6.69 15.71 1.77
C HIS A 144 -6.77 14.63 2.83
N TRP A 145 -6.06 14.83 3.94
CA TRP A 145 -5.99 13.88 5.04
C TRP A 145 -7.26 13.89 5.89
N GLN A 146 -7.78 12.70 6.13
CA GLN A 146 -8.88 12.44 7.05
C GLN A 146 -8.35 11.69 8.27
N VAL A 147 -8.82 12.06 9.45
CA VAL A 147 -8.45 11.42 10.72
C VAL A 147 -9.52 10.41 11.09
N HIS A 148 -9.11 9.19 11.37
CA HIS A 148 -9.97 8.11 11.82
C HIS A 148 -9.43 7.54 13.13
N ALA A 149 -10.30 7.40 14.12
CA ALA A 149 -9.95 6.66 15.32
C ALA A 149 -9.69 5.19 14.98
N ILE A 150 -8.63 4.63 15.53
CA ILE A 150 -8.44 3.18 15.49
C ILE A 150 -9.39 2.61 16.54
N GLU A 151 -10.47 1.99 16.08
CA GLU A 151 -11.35 1.24 16.98
C GLU A 151 -10.56 0.02 17.49
N ASP A 152 -10.42 -0.08 18.81
CA ASP A 152 -9.91 -1.29 19.45
C ASP A 152 -10.83 -2.43 19.04
N ALA A 153 -10.29 -3.44 18.33
CA ALA A 153 -11.01 -4.67 18.13
C ALA A 153 -11.29 -5.23 19.53
N GLY A 154 -12.54 -5.16 19.95
CA GLY A 154 -12.99 -5.58 21.27
C GLY A 154 -12.37 -6.92 21.63
N ALA A 155 -11.91 -6.99 22.87
CA ALA A 155 -11.34 -8.17 23.51
C ALA A 155 -12.30 -9.34 23.50
#